data_6d8c79851814535cc0ed8d7a0fe646f9
#
_entry.id   6d8c79851814535cc0ed8d7a0fe646f9
#
_cell.length_a   1.000
_cell.length_b   1.000
_cell.length_c   1.000
_cell.angle_alpha   90.00
_cell.angle_beta   90.00
_cell.angle_gamma   90.00
#
_symmetry.space_group_name_H-M   'P 1'
#
loop_
_entity.id
_entity.type
_entity.pdbx_description
1 polymer ?
#
loop_
_entity_poly.entity_id
_entity_poly.type
_entity_poly.pdbx_seq_one_letter_code
_entity_poly.pdbx_strand_id
1 'polypeptide(L)'
;SEPQIWKYNGKEVTVCNNNYQWLSIMPENEYYCMTVMMNEKQEIQVCYVDMIAEQGYDADVVPYFYDLYLDLVVYPDGTIIEDDMDELESALQSGDISQQQFDLAINTSNKLKTGLLNDPAALKEYIDKMCKLAKQ
;
A
#
# COMPACT_ATOMS: atom_id res chain seq x y z
N SER A 1 -7.49 13.60 18.72
CA SER A 1 -6.65 14.02 17.59
C SER A 1 -7.49 14.57 16.46
N GLU A 2 -6.89 15.41 15.66
CA GLU A 2 -7.57 15.99 14.52
C GLU A 2 -7.72 14.98 13.38
N PRO A 3 -8.86 15.00 12.66
CA PRO A 3 -9.03 14.13 11.50
C PRO A 3 -8.02 14.43 10.40
N GLN A 4 -7.57 13.38 9.69
CA GLN A 4 -6.77 13.54 8.49
C GLN A 4 -7.63 13.25 7.27
N ILE A 5 -7.64 14.18 6.33
CA ILE A 5 -8.48 14.10 5.14
C ILE A 5 -7.58 14.16 3.90
N TRP A 6 -7.79 13.20 3.00
CA TRP A 6 -7.08 13.17 1.71
C TRP A 6 -8.04 13.53 0.59
N LYS A 7 -7.51 14.20 -0.42
CA LYS A 7 -8.29 14.63 -1.59
C LYS A 7 -7.85 13.88 -2.83
N TYR A 8 -8.82 13.50 -3.64
CA TYR A 8 -8.57 12.85 -4.92
C TYR A 8 -9.69 13.16 -5.90
N ASN A 9 -9.36 13.60 -7.12
CA ASN A 9 -10.32 13.88 -8.20
C ASN A 9 -11.50 14.75 -7.75
N GLY A 10 -11.24 15.76 -6.92
CA GLY A 10 -12.28 16.65 -6.39
C GLY A 10 -13.13 16.07 -5.27
N LYS A 11 -12.80 14.86 -4.80
CA LYS A 11 -13.49 14.19 -3.69
C LYS A 11 -12.60 14.21 -2.45
N GLU A 12 -13.21 13.99 -1.29
CA GLU A 12 -12.49 13.90 -0.02
C GLU A 12 -12.77 12.57 0.66
N VAL A 13 -11.77 12.05 1.38
CA VAL A 13 -11.94 10.87 2.22
C VAL A 13 -11.19 11.08 3.53
N THR A 14 -11.83 10.73 4.65
CA THR A 14 -11.20 10.79 5.97
C THR A 14 -10.42 9.49 6.17
N VAL A 15 -9.11 9.60 6.42
CA VAL A 15 -8.24 8.42 6.58
C VAL A 15 -7.84 8.18 8.03
N CYS A 16 -7.95 9.20 8.87
CA CYS A 16 -7.63 9.08 10.29
C CYS A 16 -8.59 9.92 11.11
N ASN A 17 -9.16 9.34 12.14
CA ASN A 17 -10.05 10.00 13.11
C ASN A 17 -10.15 9.08 14.33
N ASN A 18 -10.91 9.50 15.34
CA ASN A 18 -11.09 8.70 16.54
C ASN A 18 -11.68 7.33 16.19
N ASN A 19 -11.11 6.27 16.76
CA ASN A 19 -11.51 4.88 16.57
C ASN A 19 -11.29 4.34 15.14
N TYR A 20 -10.59 5.07 14.28
CA TYR A 20 -10.13 4.53 13.01
C TYR A 20 -8.99 3.55 13.26
N GLN A 21 -8.89 2.54 12.41
CA GLN A 21 -7.86 1.50 12.50
C GLN A 21 -7.08 1.41 11.20
N TRP A 22 -5.78 1.20 11.33
CA TRP A 22 -4.90 0.97 10.19
C TRP A 22 -4.31 -0.44 10.32
N LEU A 23 -4.44 -1.23 9.27
CA LEU A 23 -3.89 -2.58 9.20
C LEU A 23 -2.78 -2.62 8.17
N SER A 24 -1.59 -3.08 8.58
CA SER A 24 -0.47 -3.28 7.66
C SER A 24 -0.38 -4.74 7.26
N ILE A 25 -0.31 -4.98 5.96
CA ILE A 25 -0.20 -6.31 5.38
C ILE A 25 1.07 -6.37 4.54
N MET A 26 2.00 -7.27 4.88
CA MET A 26 3.24 -7.49 4.15
C MET A 26 3.36 -8.97 3.84
N PRO A 27 2.79 -9.45 2.72
CA PRO A 27 2.78 -10.88 2.40
C PRO A 27 4.18 -11.40 2.11
N GLU A 28 4.48 -12.62 2.58
CA GLU A 28 5.75 -13.26 2.28
C GLU A 28 5.91 -13.46 0.78
N ASN A 29 7.12 -13.27 0.28
CA ASN A 29 7.49 -13.47 -1.13
C ASN A 29 6.81 -12.50 -2.08
N GLU A 30 6.17 -11.45 -1.57
CA GLU A 30 5.65 -10.36 -2.37
C GLU A 30 6.49 -9.11 -2.12
N TYR A 31 6.45 -8.18 -3.08
CA TYR A 31 7.30 -6.98 -3.02
C TYR A 31 6.47 -5.73 -2.83
N TYR A 32 5.51 -5.81 -1.90
CA TYR A 32 4.70 -4.65 -1.51
C TYR A 32 4.30 -4.75 -0.05
N CYS A 33 4.01 -3.58 0.52
CA CYS A 33 3.42 -3.45 1.86
C CYS A 33 2.13 -2.66 1.70
N MET A 34 1.02 -3.21 2.16
CA MET A 34 -0.30 -2.58 2.04
C MET A 34 -0.73 -2.07 3.40
N THR A 35 -1.09 -0.79 3.48
CA THR A 35 -1.70 -0.20 4.67
C THR A 35 -3.17 0.08 4.37
N VAL A 36 -4.05 -0.59 5.11
CA VAL A 36 -5.49 -0.44 4.96
C VAL A 36 -5.99 0.49 6.05
N MET A 37 -6.59 1.59 5.64
CA MET A 37 -7.13 2.60 6.57
C MET A 37 -8.64 2.42 6.65
N MET A 38 -9.14 2.11 7.86
CA MET A 38 -10.55 1.78 8.09
C MET A 38 -11.16 2.73 9.11
N ASN A 39 -12.45 3.04 8.92
CA ASN A 39 -13.19 3.85 9.89
C ASN A 39 -13.58 3.02 11.12
N GLU A 40 -14.34 3.62 12.04
CA GLU A 40 -14.78 2.98 13.29
C GLU A 40 -15.70 1.78 13.05
N LYS A 41 -16.32 1.69 11.87
CA LYS A 41 -17.17 0.58 11.46
C LYS A 41 -16.43 -0.49 10.66
N GLN A 42 -15.09 -0.36 10.56
CA GLN A 42 -14.24 -1.24 9.76
C GLN A 42 -14.53 -1.16 8.26
N GLU A 43 -15.07 -0.04 7.81
CA GLU A 43 -15.22 0.23 6.37
C GLU A 43 -13.92 0.78 5.83
N ILE A 44 -13.47 0.26 4.68
CA ILE A 44 -12.21 0.63 4.06
C ILE A 44 -12.32 2.04 3.50
N GLN A 45 -11.46 2.94 3.98
CA GLN A 45 -11.39 4.30 3.47
C GLN A 45 -10.35 4.42 2.37
N VAL A 46 -9.15 3.91 2.59
CA VAL A 46 -8.05 3.96 1.62
C VAL A 46 -7.18 2.73 1.81
N CYS A 47 -6.66 2.19 0.69
CA CYS A 47 -5.55 1.24 0.71
C CYS A 47 -4.33 1.93 0.14
N TYR A 48 -3.28 2.05 0.92
CA TYR A 48 -2.00 2.63 0.51
C TYR A 48 -1.00 1.50 0.32
N VAL A 49 -0.43 1.38 -0.87
CA VAL A 49 0.46 0.25 -1.19
C VAL A 49 1.84 0.76 -1.58
N ASP A 50 2.83 0.46 -0.74
CA ASP A 50 4.24 0.79 -0.99
C ASP A 50 4.91 -0.35 -1.74
N MET A 51 5.62 -0.04 -2.84
CA MET A 51 6.48 -1.02 -3.50
C MET A 51 7.76 -1.15 -2.69
N ILE A 52 8.21 -2.37 -2.46
CA ILE A 52 9.40 -2.64 -1.64
C ILE A 52 10.39 -3.56 -2.35
N ALA A 53 11.69 -3.41 -2.03
CA ALA A 53 12.75 -4.22 -2.63
C ALA A 53 12.88 -5.59 -1.96
N GLU A 54 12.77 -5.60 -0.64
CA GLU A 54 12.86 -6.84 0.12
C GLU A 54 12.17 -6.67 1.46
N GLN A 55 11.84 -7.78 2.08
CA GLN A 55 11.24 -7.81 3.40
C GLN A 55 11.89 -8.91 4.22
N GLY A 56 11.82 -8.81 5.54
CA GLY A 56 12.37 -9.82 6.43
C GLY A 56 12.27 -9.40 7.88
N TYR A 57 13.02 -10.12 8.71
CA TYR A 57 13.13 -9.83 10.12
C TYR A 57 14.61 -9.72 10.48
N ASP A 58 14.94 -8.75 11.32
CA ASP A 58 16.31 -8.63 11.82
C ASP A 58 16.56 -9.61 12.99
N ALA A 59 17.74 -9.54 13.59
CA ALA A 59 18.13 -10.44 14.67
C ALA A 59 17.23 -10.36 15.91
N ASP A 60 16.53 -9.25 16.10
CA ASP A 60 15.60 -9.03 17.21
C ASP A 60 14.14 -9.33 16.81
N VAL A 61 13.94 -9.97 15.67
CA VAL A 61 12.63 -10.32 15.11
C VAL A 61 11.78 -9.07 14.84
N VAL A 62 12.43 -7.98 14.44
CA VAL A 62 11.76 -6.75 14.02
C VAL A 62 11.59 -6.78 12.50
N PRO A 63 10.36 -6.64 11.98
CA PRO A 63 10.16 -6.64 10.54
C PRO A 63 10.81 -5.41 9.89
N TYR A 64 11.38 -5.60 8.70
CA TYR A 64 11.98 -4.52 7.93
C TYR A 64 11.66 -4.69 6.45
N PHE A 65 11.73 -3.56 5.72
CA PHE A 65 11.66 -3.57 4.27
C PHE A 65 12.40 -2.35 3.71
N TYR A 66 12.76 -2.42 2.43
CA TYR A 66 13.35 -1.29 1.72
C TYR A 66 12.32 -0.71 0.75
N ASP A 67 11.97 0.55 0.97
CA ASP A 67 11.00 1.28 0.15
C ASP A 67 11.59 1.54 -1.25
N LEU A 68 10.82 1.23 -2.29
CA LEU A 68 11.18 1.50 -3.68
C LEU A 68 10.46 2.73 -4.24
N TYR A 69 10.06 3.66 -3.40
CA TYR A 69 9.54 4.99 -3.76
C TYR A 69 8.15 4.99 -4.40
N LEU A 70 7.86 4.05 -5.29
CA LEU A 70 6.59 4.02 -6.02
C LEU A 70 5.47 3.53 -5.13
N ASP A 71 4.34 4.25 -5.14
CA ASP A 71 3.18 3.94 -4.34
C ASP A 71 1.92 3.85 -5.19
N LEU A 72 0.98 3.00 -4.76
CA LEU A 72 -0.37 2.96 -5.30
C LEU A 72 -1.36 3.30 -4.20
N VAL A 73 -2.33 4.15 -4.52
CA VAL A 73 -3.37 4.53 -3.56
C VAL A 73 -4.72 4.15 -4.15
N VAL A 74 -5.48 3.32 -3.42
CA VAL A 74 -6.80 2.86 -3.85
C VAL A 74 -7.84 3.57 -3.00
N TYR A 75 -8.72 4.32 -3.65
CA TYR A 75 -9.76 5.11 -3.01
C TYR A 75 -11.10 4.38 -2.97
N PRO A 76 -12.08 4.84 -2.16
CA PRO A 76 -13.32 4.09 -1.93
C PRO A 76 -14.14 3.80 -3.19
N ASP A 77 -14.03 4.64 -4.21
CA ASP A 77 -14.76 4.46 -5.48
C ASP A 77 -14.03 3.54 -6.48
N GLY A 78 -12.91 2.94 -6.06
CA GLY A 78 -12.12 2.08 -6.92
C GLY A 78 -11.03 2.80 -7.71
N THR A 79 -10.95 4.13 -7.61
CA THR A 79 -9.90 4.90 -8.26
C THR A 79 -8.52 4.47 -7.74
N ILE A 80 -7.59 4.19 -8.65
CA ILE A 80 -6.20 3.86 -8.32
C ILE A 80 -5.32 5.01 -8.81
N ILE A 81 -4.54 5.59 -7.91
CA ILE A 81 -3.58 6.64 -8.26
C ILE A 81 -2.18 6.11 -7.99
N GLU A 82 -1.33 6.15 -9.02
CA GLU A 82 0.09 5.82 -8.89
C GLU A 82 0.86 7.09 -8.57
N ASP A 83 1.64 7.06 -7.50
CA ASP A 83 2.32 8.23 -6.97
C ASP A 83 3.83 8.00 -6.92
N ASP A 84 4.58 9.09 -7.04
CA ASP A 84 6.04 9.12 -6.86
C ASP A 84 6.86 8.38 -7.92
N MET A 85 6.33 8.26 -9.14
CA MET A 85 7.09 7.71 -10.27
C MET A 85 8.35 8.54 -10.54
N ASP A 86 8.26 9.86 -10.39
CA ASP A 86 9.39 10.76 -10.57
C ASP A 86 10.49 10.51 -9.52
N GLU A 87 10.12 10.18 -8.29
CA GLU A 87 11.07 9.81 -7.24
C GLU A 87 11.77 8.50 -7.58
N LEU A 88 11.03 7.52 -8.11
CA LEU A 88 11.59 6.24 -8.54
C LEU A 88 12.59 6.43 -9.68
N GLU A 89 12.24 7.24 -10.67
CA GLU A 89 13.12 7.55 -11.80
C GLU A 89 14.38 8.28 -11.34
N SER A 90 14.24 9.25 -10.43
CA SER A 90 15.37 9.99 -9.87
C SER A 90 16.31 9.07 -9.09
N ALA A 91 15.78 8.12 -8.34
CA ALA A 91 16.57 7.16 -7.58
C ALA A 91 17.38 6.26 -8.51
N LEU A 92 16.82 5.86 -9.65
CA LEU A 92 17.55 5.09 -10.67
C LEU A 92 18.69 5.91 -11.27
N GLN A 93 18.41 7.16 -11.63
CA GLN A 93 19.41 8.05 -12.24
C GLN A 93 20.57 8.36 -11.29
N SER A 94 20.28 8.54 -10.01
CA SER A 94 21.31 8.84 -9.00
C SER A 94 22.09 7.61 -8.55
N GLY A 95 21.64 6.41 -8.91
CA GLY A 95 22.28 5.16 -8.47
C GLY A 95 21.84 4.69 -7.10
N ASP A 96 20.84 5.31 -6.49
CA ASP A 96 20.30 4.86 -5.20
C ASP A 96 19.65 3.48 -5.31
N ILE A 97 19.08 3.16 -6.48
CA ILE A 97 18.53 1.84 -6.76
C ILE A 97 19.13 1.32 -8.07
N SER A 98 19.13 0.00 -8.22
CA SER A 98 19.58 -0.67 -9.44
C SER A 98 18.47 -0.72 -10.48
N GLN A 99 18.83 -1.03 -11.73
CA GLN A 99 17.86 -1.28 -12.79
C GLN A 99 16.90 -2.41 -12.40
N GLN A 100 17.43 -3.46 -11.76
CA GLN A 100 16.60 -4.59 -11.29
C GLN A 100 15.57 -4.14 -10.27
N GLN A 101 15.94 -3.27 -9.34
CA GLN A 101 15.02 -2.74 -8.33
C GLN A 101 13.98 -1.83 -8.98
N PHE A 102 14.37 -1.01 -9.94
CA PHE A 102 13.44 -0.19 -10.72
C PHE A 102 12.40 -1.07 -11.42
N ASP A 103 12.87 -2.10 -12.14
CA ASP A 103 12.00 -3.02 -12.86
C ASP A 103 11.08 -3.77 -11.90
N LEU A 104 11.58 -4.16 -10.73
CA LEU A 104 10.77 -4.82 -9.71
C LEU A 104 9.61 -3.94 -9.25
N ALA A 105 9.87 -2.67 -8.98
CA ALA A 105 8.82 -1.73 -8.57
C ALA A 105 7.74 -1.58 -9.65
N ILE A 106 8.16 -1.39 -10.91
CA ILE A 106 7.26 -1.24 -12.04
C ILE A 106 6.42 -2.51 -12.24
N ASN A 107 7.07 -3.68 -12.24
CA ASN A 107 6.39 -4.96 -12.45
C ASN A 107 5.40 -5.28 -11.33
N THR A 108 5.78 -5.02 -10.08
CA THR A 108 4.91 -5.23 -8.93
C THR A 108 3.69 -4.30 -9.00
N SER A 109 3.90 -3.03 -9.32
CA SER A 109 2.82 -2.06 -9.49
C SER A 109 1.84 -2.52 -10.58
N ASN A 110 2.35 -2.93 -11.74
CA ASN A 110 1.51 -3.38 -12.84
C ASN A 110 0.73 -4.65 -12.48
N LYS A 111 1.37 -5.60 -11.81
CA LYS A 111 0.72 -6.83 -11.35
C LYS A 111 -0.45 -6.52 -10.41
N LEU A 112 -0.25 -5.59 -9.48
CA LEU A 112 -1.31 -5.18 -8.55
C LEU A 112 -2.44 -4.44 -9.26
N LYS A 113 -2.12 -3.50 -10.17
CA LYS A 113 -3.12 -2.71 -10.89
C LYS A 113 -3.99 -3.57 -11.80
N THR A 114 -3.44 -4.63 -12.39
CA THR A 114 -4.17 -5.52 -13.30
C THR A 114 -4.76 -6.74 -12.61
N GLY A 115 -4.40 -6.99 -11.35
CA GLY A 115 -4.85 -8.13 -10.54
C GLY A 115 -5.69 -7.70 -9.36
N LEU A 116 -5.11 -7.85 -8.16
CA LEU A 116 -5.84 -7.65 -6.89
C LEU A 116 -6.55 -6.29 -6.81
N LEU A 117 -5.88 -5.21 -7.20
CA LEU A 117 -6.46 -3.87 -7.07
C LEU A 117 -7.47 -3.53 -8.17
N ASN A 118 -7.52 -4.32 -9.25
CA ASN A 118 -8.44 -4.09 -10.35
C ASN A 118 -9.85 -4.61 -10.04
N ASP A 119 -10.00 -5.42 -9.00
CA ASP A 119 -11.28 -6.02 -8.62
C ASP A 119 -11.63 -5.61 -7.19
N PRO A 120 -12.49 -4.58 -7.01
CA PRO A 120 -12.84 -4.10 -5.67
C PRO A 120 -13.42 -5.18 -4.75
N ALA A 121 -14.19 -6.12 -5.30
CA ALA A 121 -14.76 -7.21 -4.52
C ALA A 121 -13.68 -8.18 -4.03
N ALA A 122 -12.73 -8.53 -4.89
CA ALA A 122 -11.61 -9.40 -4.53
C ALA A 122 -10.70 -8.73 -3.50
N LEU A 123 -10.45 -7.43 -3.64
CA LEU A 123 -9.65 -6.67 -2.70
C LEU A 123 -10.31 -6.65 -1.31
N LYS A 124 -11.61 -6.38 -1.27
CA LYS A 124 -12.35 -6.37 -0.01
C LYS A 124 -12.31 -7.74 0.67
N GLU A 125 -12.53 -8.81 -0.10
CA GLU A 125 -12.48 -10.18 0.42
C GLU A 125 -11.11 -10.52 0.99
N TYR A 126 -10.03 -10.13 0.29
CA TYR A 126 -8.67 -10.31 0.75
C TYR A 126 -8.42 -9.57 2.07
N ILE A 127 -8.85 -8.31 2.15
CA ILE A 127 -8.68 -7.49 3.35
C ILE A 127 -9.47 -8.07 4.52
N ASP A 128 -10.71 -8.49 4.30
CA ASP A 128 -11.53 -9.10 5.35
C ASP A 128 -10.86 -10.35 5.91
N LYS A 129 -10.27 -11.17 5.04
CA LYS A 129 -9.52 -12.37 5.44
C LYS A 129 -8.31 -11.99 6.30
N MET A 130 -7.55 -10.96 5.90
CA MET A 130 -6.38 -10.52 6.66
C MET A 130 -6.77 -9.93 8.01
N CYS A 131 -7.89 -9.20 8.08
CA CYS A 131 -8.42 -8.68 9.34
C CYS A 131 -8.76 -9.81 10.31
N LYS A 132 -9.36 -10.88 9.84
CA LYS A 132 -9.69 -12.05 10.68
C LYS A 132 -8.44 -12.72 11.20
N LEU A 133 -7.41 -12.86 10.37
CA LEU A 133 -6.14 -13.45 10.79
C LEU A 133 -5.43 -12.58 11.82
N ALA A 134 -5.50 -11.27 11.70
CA ALA A 134 -4.87 -10.35 12.64
C ALA A 134 -5.51 -10.38 14.03
N LYS A 135 -6.77 -10.83 14.14
CA LYS A 135 -7.48 -10.91 15.42
C LYS A 135 -7.28 -12.22 16.15
N GLN A 136 -6.57 -13.16 15.55
CA GLN A 136 -6.31 -14.46 16.19
C GLN A 136 -5.12 -14.43 17.14
#